data_cb2228015c092dc85e6bf1ef006582b6
#
_entry.id   cb2228015c092dc85e6bf1ef006582b6
#
_cell.length_a   1.000
_cell.length_b   1.000
_cell.length_c   1.000
_cell.angle_alpha   90.00
_cell.angle_beta   90.00
_cell.angle_gamma   90.00
#
_symmetry.space_group_name_H-M   'P 1'
#
loop_
_entity.id
_entity.type
_entity.pdbx_description
1 polymer ?
#
loop_
_entity_poly.entity_id
_entity_poly.type
_entity_poly.pdbx_seq_one_letter_code
_entity_poly.pdbx_strand_id
1 'polypeptide(L)'
;GSAGAAFHPALDRPHAELARSLGVNRNTVARWLAGTTEPRLPQLLAFLDVTTQRALDFVAEVAPPERLPSVAPAYRDLQEQRGLAYRMPWAHAVLRALELEQYRALPRHQPGFIAACTGVTLQQEEQCLAALLRAKQIQRRRGRYKVARALAVDTRQDPAGNLALKQHWFQAAAAEVTQHGVPADGLASYNLFAISDADLGRIRQAHLDY
;
A
#
# COMPACT_ATOMS: atom_id res chain seq x y z
N GLY A 1 -25.52 9.57 -9.10
CA GLY A 1 -24.37 8.83 -9.58
C GLY A 1 -23.80 8.02 -8.43
N SER A 2 -23.93 6.68 -8.48
CA SER A 2 -23.32 5.79 -7.48
C SER A 2 -21.80 5.85 -7.67
N ALA A 3 -21.10 6.38 -6.68
CA ALA A 3 -19.66 6.21 -6.58
C ALA A 3 -19.41 4.71 -6.33
N GLY A 4 -18.82 4.02 -7.31
CA GLY A 4 -18.40 2.64 -7.18
C GLY A 4 -17.51 2.49 -5.96
N ALA A 5 -17.90 1.64 -5.04
CA ALA A 5 -17.11 1.29 -3.86
C ALA A 5 -15.84 0.59 -4.36
N ALA A 6 -14.70 1.30 -4.34
CA ALA A 6 -13.41 0.70 -4.57
C ALA A 6 -13.22 -0.43 -3.54
N PHE A 7 -12.97 -1.64 -4.01
CA PHE A 7 -12.66 -2.80 -3.19
C PHE A 7 -11.52 -2.45 -2.21
N HIS A 8 -11.80 -2.46 -0.93
CA HIS A 8 -10.83 -2.16 0.11
C HIS A 8 -10.75 -3.37 1.04
N PRO A 9 -9.58 -4.04 1.17
CA PRO A 9 -9.46 -5.26 1.98
C PRO A 9 -9.85 -5.09 3.46
N ALA A 10 -10.00 -3.85 3.92
CA ALA A 10 -10.50 -3.57 5.26
C ALA A 10 -12.02 -3.71 5.41
N LEU A 11 -12.80 -3.73 4.31
CA LEU A 11 -14.26 -3.94 4.35
C LEU A 11 -14.63 -5.43 4.46
N ASP A 12 -13.69 -6.34 4.17
CA ASP A 12 -13.87 -7.78 4.38
C ASP A 12 -13.70 -8.22 5.85
N ARG A 13 -13.32 -7.30 6.75
CA ARG A 13 -13.27 -7.64 8.17
C ARG A 13 -14.66 -7.93 8.70
N PRO A 14 -14.83 -9.02 9.47
CA PRO A 14 -16.12 -9.29 10.12
C PRO A 14 -16.58 -8.04 10.92
N HIS A 15 -17.84 -7.66 10.76
CA HIS A 15 -18.42 -6.49 11.46
C HIS A 15 -18.16 -6.51 12.98
N ALA A 16 -18.02 -7.71 13.57
CA ALA A 16 -17.70 -7.89 14.98
C ALA A 16 -16.26 -7.44 15.33
N GLU A 17 -15.29 -7.66 14.44
CA GLU A 17 -13.91 -7.22 14.65
C GLU A 17 -13.80 -5.71 14.55
N LEU A 18 -14.44 -5.14 13.52
CA LEU A 18 -14.49 -3.71 13.31
C LEU A 18 -15.19 -2.99 14.48
N ALA A 19 -16.31 -3.53 14.93
CA ALA A 19 -17.06 -3.01 16.11
C ALA A 19 -16.20 -3.01 17.38
N ARG A 20 -15.42 -4.08 17.59
CA ARG A 20 -14.49 -4.19 18.72
C ARG A 20 -13.38 -3.13 18.63
N SER A 21 -12.79 -2.95 17.46
CA SER A 21 -11.74 -1.94 17.23
C SER A 21 -12.24 -0.50 17.44
N LEU A 22 -13.52 -0.26 17.13
CA LEU A 22 -14.18 1.05 17.28
C LEU A 22 -14.84 1.28 18.63
N GLY A 23 -14.91 0.27 19.50
CA GLY A 23 -15.60 0.36 20.78
C GLY A 23 -17.11 0.57 20.66
N VAL A 24 -17.74 0.07 19.57
CA VAL A 24 -19.18 0.22 19.30
C VAL A 24 -19.87 -1.13 19.14
N ASN A 25 -21.20 -1.13 19.10
CA ASN A 25 -21.97 -2.35 18.85
C ASN A 25 -21.87 -2.79 17.37
N ARG A 26 -21.84 -4.10 17.12
CA ARG A 26 -21.84 -4.70 15.76
C ARG A 26 -22.97 -4.16 14.88
N ASN A 27 -24.19 -4.03 15.45
CA ASN A 27 -25.33 -3.51 14.71
C ASN A 27 -25.17 -2.03 14.32
N THR A 28 -24.40 -1.26 15.11
CA THR A 28 -24.06 0.13 14.77
C THR A 28 -23.19 0.18 13.53
N VAL A 29 -22.15 -0.66 13.46
CA VAL A 29 -21.29 -0.78 12.28
C VAL A 29 -22.10 -1.22 11.06
N ALA A 30 -22.96 -2.22 11.21
CA ALA A 30 -23.81 -2.69 10.10
C ALA A 30 -24.74 -1.58 9.57
N ARG A 31 -25.32 -0.75 10.46
CA ARG A 31 -26.14 0.38 10.04
C ARG A 31 -25.35 1.50 9.37
N TRP A 32 -24.12 1.76 9.78
CA TRP A 32 -23.24 2.72 9.11
C TRP A 32 -22.88 2.25 7.69
N LEU A 33 -22.51 0.99 7.54
CA LEU A 33 -22.20 0.39 6.23
C LEU A 33 -23.42 0.32 5.30
N ALA A 34 -24.61 0.10 5.86
CA ALA A 34 -25.86 0.12 5.11
C ALA A 34 -26.38 1.55 4.83
N GLY A 35 -25.73 2.60 5.34
CA GLY A 35 -26.16 3.98 5.17
C GLY A 35 -27.47 4.33 5.90
N THR A 36 -27.94 3.46 6.83
CA THR A 36 -29.19 3.69 7.58
C THR A 36 -29.02 4.63 8.78
N THR A 37 -27.80 4.83 9.23
CA THR A 37 -27.43 5.82 10.25
C THR A 37 -26.06 6.39 9.93
N GLU A 38 -25.83 7.65 10.29
CA GLU A 38 -24.55 8.31 10.12
C GLU A 38 -23.72 8.28 11.42
N PRO A 39 -22.40 7.99 11.34
CA PRO A 39 -21.52 8.15 12.48
C PRO A 39 -21.32 9.63 12.80
N ARG A 40 -21.18 9.97 14.08
CA ARG A 40 -20.71 11.30 14.48
C ARG A 40 -19.24 11.49 14.06
N LEU A 41 -18.80 12.74 13.90
CA LEU A 41 -17.45 13.04 13.43
C LEU A 41 -16.32 12.26 14.13
N PRO A 42 -16.27 12.13 15.49
CA PRO A 42 -15.23 11.32 16.14
C PRO A 42 -15.29 9.83 15.72
N GLN A 43 -16.49 9.30 15.57
CA GLN A 43 -16.73 7.91 15.15
C GLN A 43 -16.37 7.71 13.66
N LEU A 44 -16.67 8.70 12.82
CA LEU A 44 -16.28 8.69 11.39
C LEU A 44 -14.76 8.69 11.25
N LEU A 45 -14.06 9.56 11.99
CA LEU A 45 -12.59 9.62 11.97
C LEU A 45 -11.97 8.28 12.42
N ALA A 46 -12.48 7.72 13.53
CA ALA A 46 -12.02 6.43 14.02
C ALA A 46 -12.32 5.30 12.99
N PHE A 47 -13.49 5.32 12.36
CA PHE A 47 -13.88 4.37 11.33
C PHE A 47 -12.92 4.47 10.12
N LEU A 48 -12.67 5.67 9.61
CA LEU A 48 -11.74 5.91 8.51
C LEU A 48 -10.32 5.45 8.88
N ASP A 49 -9.85 5.72 10.08
CA ASP A 49 -8.51 5.31 10.52
C ASP A 49 -8.38 3.79 10.57
N VAL A 50 -9.34 3.10 11.19
CA VAL A 50 -9.32 1.64 11.34
C VAL A 50 -9.51 0.91 10.01
N THR A 51 -10.35 1.43 9.11
CA THR A 51 -10.68 0.74 7.84
C THR A 51 -9.74 1.10 6.72
N THR A 52 -9.34 2.35 6.60
CA THR A 52 -8.62 2.85 5.43
C THR A 52 -7.23 3.39 5.75
N GLN A 53 -6.93 3.66 7.02
CA GLN A 53 -5.75 4.39 7.49
C GLN A 53 -5.60 5.77 6.82
N ARG A 54 -6.72 6.38 6.39
CA ARG A 54 -6.77 7.66 5.66
C ARG A 54 -7.39 8.80 6.45
N ALA A 55 -7.43 8.70 7.79
CA ALA A 55 -7.97 9.77 8.62
C ALA A 55 -7.23 11.12 8.40
N LEU A 56 -5.90 11.10 8.21
CA LEU A 56 -5.12 12.30 7.92
C LEU A 56 -5.44 12.88 6.52
N ASP A 57 -5.75 12.06 5.53
CA ASP A 57 -6.19 12.54 4.22
C ASP A 57 -7.54 13.22 4.32
N PHE A 58 -8.48 12.62 5.07
CA PHE A 58 -9.78 13.24 5.33
C PHE A 58 -9.63 14.60 6.05
N VAL A 59 -8.73 14.69 7.03
CA VAL A 59 -8.43 15.97 7.68
C VAL A 59 -7.88 16.97 6.67
N ALA A 60 -7.03 16.54 5.73
CA ALA A 60 -6.46 17.42 4.70
C ALA A 60 -7.50 17.97 3.71
N GLU A 61 -8.59 17.24 3.46
CA GLU A 61 -9.72 17.72 2.66
C GLU A 61 -10.56 18.79 3.37
N VAL A 62 -10.58 18.75 4.72
CA VAL A 62 -11.40 19.66 5.54
C VAL A 62 -10.61 20.92 5.92
N ALA A 63 -9.33 20.79 6.22
CA ALA A 63 -8.48 21.90 6.63
C ALA A 63 -7.00 21.64 6.27
N PRO A 64 -6.21 22.69 5.94
CA PRO A 64 -4.78 22.55 5.71
C PRO A 64 -4.09 21.97 6.96
N PRO A 65 -3.50 20.73 6.87
CA PRO A 65 -2.92 20.07 8.05
C PRO A 65 -1.77 20.87 8.69
N GLU A 66 -1.10 21.69 7.89
CA GLU A 66 0.02 22.55 8.32
C GLU A 66 -0.43 23.60 9.35
N ARG A 67 -1.70 23.99 9.31
CA ARG A 67 -2.33 24.93 10.26
C ARG A 67 -2.80 24.28 11.55
N LEU A 68 -2.70 22.94 11.65
CA LEU A 68 -3.10 22.16 12.81
C LEU A 68 -1.84 21.63 13.53
N PRO A 69 -1.30 22.31 14.56
CA PRO A 69 -0.02 21.97 15.17
C PRO A 69 0.09 20.52 15.67
N SER A 70 -1.02 19.94 16.14
CA SER A 70 -1.09 18.54 16.58
C SER A 70 -1.11 17.52 15.44
N VAL A 71 -1.49 17.92 14.22
CA VAL A 71 -1.64 17.05 13.05
C VAL A 71 -0.46 17.18 12.09
N ALA A 72 0.08 18.39 11.96
CA ALA A 72 1.14 18.72 11.00
C ALA A 72 2.36 17.78 11.03
N PRO A 73 2.89 17.35 12.19
CA PRO A 73 4.02 16.41 12.21
C PRO A 73 3.65 15.04 11.63
N ALA A 74 2.49 14.50 12.01
CA ALA A 74 2.05 13.20 11.53
C ALA A 74 1.72 13.22 10.02
N TYR A 75 1.16 14.33 9.55
CA TYR A 75 0.89 14.52 8.12
C TYR A 75 2.18 14.61 7.29
N ARG A 76 3.19 15.35 7.78
CA ARG A 76 4.52 15.40 7.13
C ARG A 76 5.18 14.03 7.07
N ASP A 77 5.19 13.28 8.18
CA ASP A 77 5.70 11.90 8.22
C ASP A 77 4.98 11.03 7.16
N LEU A 78 3.65 11.17 7.01
CA LEU A 78 2.86 10.45 6.02
C LEU A 78 3.26 10.81 4.58
N GLN A 79 3.43 12.11 4.28
CA GLN A 79 3.85 12.57 2.95
C GLN A 79 5.28 12.09 2.61
N GLU A 80 6.18 12.13 3.58
CA GLU A 80 7.54 11.59 3.40
C GLU A 80 7.54 10.09 3.08
N GLN A 81 6.71 9.32 3.79
CA GLN A 81 6.54 7.89 3.57
C GLN A 81 5.98 7.59 2.17
N ARG A 82 5.01 8.37 1.71
CA ARG A 82 4.44 8.25 0.36
C ARG A 82 5.45 8.62 -0.73
N GLY A 83 6.15 9.74 -0.54
CA GLY A 83 7.19 10.18 -1.46
C GLY A 83 8.33 9.18 -1.61
N LEU A 84 8.59 8.36 -0.59
CA LEU A 84 9.62 7.33 -0.66
C LEU A 84 9.31 6.27 -1.73
N ALA A 85 8.06 5.86 -1.87
CA ALA A 85 7.65 4.87 -2.86
C ALA A 85 7.91 5.34 -4.32
N TYR A 86 7.80 6.63 -4.57
CA TYR A 86 8.11 7.20 -5.89
C TYR A 86 9.60 7.36 -6.14
N ARG A 87 10.35 7.80 -5.12
CA ARG A 87 11.81 7.94 -5.22
C ARG A 87 12.55 6.60 -5.25
N MET A 88 11.98 5.58 -4.62
CA MET A 88 12.52 4.22 -4.56
C MET A 88 11.41 3.23 -4.94
N PRO A 89 11.16 3.00 -6.24
CA PRO A 89 10.08 2.13 -6.70
C PRO A 89 10.12 0.72 -6.10
N TRP A 90 11.30 0.23 -5.76
CA TRP A 90 11.53 -1.07 -5.12
C TRP A 90 11.23 -1.10 -3.61
N ALA A 91 10.93 0.03 -2.97
CA ALA A 91 10.73 0.07 -1.51
C ALA A 91 9.61 -0.87 -1.03
N HIS A 92 8.53 -1.02 -1.79
CA HIS A 92 7.47 -1.97 -1.47
C HIS A 92 7.93 -3.42 -1.58
N ALA A 93 8.73 -3.78 -2.58
CA ALA A 93 9.30 -5.12 -2.69
C ALA A 93 10.23 -5.43 -1.51
N VAL A 94 11.05 -4.45 -1.10
CA VAL A 94 11.90 -4.56 0.10
C VAL A 94 11.05 -4.80 1.35
N LEU A 95 9.95 -4.05 1.54
CA LEU A 95 9.03 -4.28 2.66
C LEU A 95 8.43 -5.70 2.64
N ARG A 96 8.01 -6.20 1.47
CA ARG A 96 7.48 -7.58 1.34
C ARG A 96 8.56 -8.61 1.60
N ALA A 97 9.80 -8.41 1.13
CA ALA A 97 10.91 -9.32 1.40
C ALA A 97 11.21 -9.46 2.91
N LEU A 98 11.05 -8.39 3.69
CA LEU A 98 11.17 -8.43 5.15
C LEU A 98 10.07 -9.25 5.85
N GLU A 99 8.96 -9.51 5.16
CA GLU A 99 7.83 -10.30 5.68
C GLU A 99 7.91 -11.78 5.30
N LEU A 100 8.82 -12.17 4.40
CA LEU A 100 9.05 -13.56 4.02
C LEU A 100 9.43 -14.41 5.24
N GLU A 101 8.94 -15.63 5.28
CA GLU A 101 9.24 -16.57 6.35
C GLU A 101 10.74 -16.85 6.43
N GLN A 102 11.41 -17.00 5.29
CA GLN A 102 12.85 -17.20 5.18
C GLN A 102 13.63 -16.05 5.83
N TYR A 103 13.21 -14.78 5.62
CA TYR A 103 13.84 -13.64 6.28
C TYR A 103 13.57 -13.64 7.78
N ARG A 104 12.35 -13.96 8.19
CA ARG A 104 11.95 -14.01 9.60
C ARG A 104 12.67 -15.11 10.38
N ALA A 105 13.09 -16.17 9.71
CA ALA A 105 13.85 -17.27 10.30
C ALA A 105 15.35 -16.92 10.52
N LEU A 106 15.89 -15.88 9.86
CA LEU A 106 17.27 -15.48 10.04
C LEU A 106 17.52 -15.03 11.50
N PRO A 107 18.66 -15.39 12.11
CA PRO A 107 19.01 -14.90 13.45
C PRO A 107 19.29 -13.39 13.47
N ARG A 108 19.80 -12.85 12.36
CA ARG A 108 20.06 -11.43 12.13
C ARG A 108 19.95 -11.11 10.65
N HIS A 109 19.84 -9.84 10.30
CA HIS A 109 19.87 -9.38 8.93
C HIS A 109 21.17 -9.79 8.24
N GLN A 110 21.06 -10.35 7.05
CA GLN A 110 22.15 -10.68 6.16
C GLN A 110 22.10 -9.73 4.97
N PRO A 111 23.11 -8.86 4.77
CA PRO A 111 23.19 -8.01 3.59
C PRO A 111 23.13 -8.86 2.31
N GLY A 112 22.39 -8.40 1.32
CA GLY A 112 22.19 -9.12 0.07
C GLY A 112 21.00 -10.11 0.05
N PHE A 113 20.42 -10.45 1.20
CA PHE A 113 19.26 -11.34 1.24
C PHE A 113 18.06 -10.73 0.47
N ILE A 114 17.77 -9.46 0.75
CA ILE A 114 16.67 -8.75 0.10
C ILE A 114 16.99 -8.52 -1.37
N ALA A 115 18.24 -8.14 -1.67
CA ALA A 115 18.72 -7.98 -3.04
C ALA A 115 18.49 -9.25 -3.88
N ALA A 116 18.84 -10.42 -3.34
CA ALA A 116 18.60 -11.71 -3.99
C ALA A 116 17.12 -12.03 -4.20
N CYS A 117 16.24 -11.58 -3.30
CA CYS A 117 14.80 -11.81 -3.42
C CYS A 117 14.07 -10.85 -4.37
N THR A 118 14.61 -9.64 -4.59
CA THR A 118 13.89 -8.55 -5.25
C THR A 118 14.56 -8.07 -6.54
N GLY A 119 15.76 -8.59 -6.86
CA GLY A 119 16.54 -8.18 -8.03
C GLY A 119 17.17 -6.78 -7.91
N VAL A 120 17.10 -6.12 -6.74
CA VAL A 120 17.80 -4.87 -6.51
C VAL A 120 19.29 -5.11 -6.21
N THR A 121 20.12 -4.09 -6.39
CA THR A 121 21.54 -4.19 -5.99
C THR A 121 21.70 -4.13 -4.48
N LEU A 122 22.84 -4.62 -3.95
CA LEU A 122 23.16 -4.50 -2.54
C LEU A 122 23.14 -3.04 -2.06
N GLN A 123 23.65 -2.13 -2.88
CA GLN A 123 23.63 -0.70 -2.57
C GLN A 123 22.19 -0.16 -2.47
N GLN A 124 21.29 -0.57 -3.38
CA GLN A 124 19.88 -0.19 -3.34
C GLN A 124 19.18 -0.77 -2.10
N GLU A 125 19.50 -2.03 -1.71
CA GLU A 125 19.00 -2.64 -0.47
C GLU A 125 19.39 -1.78 0.75
N GLU A 126 20.67 -1.46 0.90
CA GLU A 126 21.18 -0.66 2.04
C GLU A 126 20.55 0.74 2.09
N GLN A 127 20.53 1.43 0.95
CA GLN A 127 19.91 2.76 0.84
C GLN A 127 18.43 2.74 1.19
N CYS A 128 17.71 1.73 0.69
CA CYS A 128 16.29 1.56 0.94
C CYS A 128 16.01 1.27 2.41
N LEU A 129 16.75 0.35 3.03
CA LEU A 129 16.62 0.03 4.46
C LEU A 129 16.89 1.26 5.33
N ALA A 130 17.92 2.05 5.01
CA ALA A 130 18.20 3.29 5.72
C ALA A 130 17.06 4.33 5.57
N ALA A 131 16.49 4.46 4.37
CA ALA A 131 15.37 5.36 4.10
C ALA A 131 14.08 4.91 4.80
N LEU A 132 13.77 3.61 4.77
CA LEU A 132 12.61 3.03 5.46
C LEU A 132 12.71 3.17 6.99
N LEU A 133 13.92 3.06 7.56
CA LEU A 133 14.15 3.33 8.98
C LEU A 133 13.87 4.79 9.34
N ARG A 134 14.41 5.75 8.56
CA ARG A 134 14.15 7.18 8.77
C ARG A 134 12.66 7.51 8.65
N ALA A 135 11.99 6.92 7.67
CA ALA A 135 10.55 7.06 7.48
C ALA A 135 9.69 6.29 8.51
N LYS A 136 10.29 5.62 9.48
CA LYS A 136 9.61 4.85 10.53
C LYS A 136 8.71 3.71 9.98
N GLN A 137 8.94 3.28 8.74
CA GLN A 137 8.19 2.16 8.14
C GLN A 137 8.71 0.82 8.60
N ILE A 138 10.00 0.75 8.96
CA ILE A 138 10.63 -0.42 9.57
C ILE A 138 11.30 -0.04 10.88
N GLN A 139 11.56 -1.04 11.72
CA GLN A 139 12.35 -0.91 12.95
C GLN A 139 13.36 -2.04 13.05
N ARG A 140 14.52 -1.77 13.67
CA ARG A 140 15.52 -2.82 13.94
C ARG A 140 15.22 -3.47 15.27
N ARG A 141 15.02 -4.80 15.28
CA ARG A 141 14.79 -5.60 16.48
C ARG A 141 15.63 -6.87 16.45
N ARG A 142 16.40 -7.11 17.48
CA ARG A 142 17.25 -8.31 17.63
C ARG A 142 18.12 -8.57 16.41
N GLY A 143 18.72 -7.51 15.85
CA GLY A 143 19.60 -7.59 14.67
C GLY A 143 18.90 -7.76 13.32
N ARG A 144 17.56 -7.81 13.26
CA ARG A 144 16.76 -7.87 12.01
C ARG A 144 15.93 -6.61 11.83
N TYR A 145 15.50 -6.38 10.62
CA TYR A 145 14.47 -5.38 10.32
C TYR A 145 13.08 -6.01 10.42
N LYS A 146 12.14 -5.25 10.95
CA LYS A 146 10.73 -5.64 11.05
C LYS A 146 9.89 -4.50 10.50
N VAL A 147 8.92 -4.82 9.65
CA VAL A 147 7.92 -3.85 9.17
C VAL A 147 7.11 -3.35 10.37
N ALA A 148 7.12 -2.06 10.58
CA ALA A 148 6.35 -1.38 11.62
C ALA A 148 5.01 -0.88 11.06
N ARG A 149 5.05 -0.35 9.84
CA ARG A 149 3.87 0.15 9.12
C ARG A 149 4.10 0.02 7.62
N ALA A 150 3.24 -0.71 6.94
CA ALA A 150 3.16 -0.70 5.48
C ALA A 150 2.01 0.25 5.09
N LEU A 151 2.32 1.29 4.32
CA LEU A 151 1.31 2.21 3.81
C LEU A 151 0.94 1.80 2.39
N ALA A 152 -0.36 1.77 2.12
CA ALA A 152 -0.84 1.79 0.75
C ALA A 152 -0.61 3.19 0.18
N VAL A 153 0.07 3.28 -0.96
CA VAL A 153 0.25 4.55 -1.68
C VAL A 153 -0.92 4.72 -2.63
N ASP A 154 -1.69 5.79 -2.44
CA ASP A 154 -2.72 6.16 -3.41
C ASP A 154 -2.07 6.83 -4.62
N THR A 155 -1.81 6.03 -5.64
CA THR A 155 -1.14 6.49 -6.87
C THR A 155 -2.01 7.41 -7.75
N ARG A 156 -3.29 7.60 -7.42
CA ARG A 156 -4.20 8.48 -8.18
C ARG A 156 -3.88 9.96 -7.97
N GLN A 157 -3.27 10.31 -6.84
CA GLN A 157 -2.92 11.69 -6.49
C GLN A 157 -1.62 12.19 -7.16
N ASP A 158 -0.78 11.28 -7.66
CA ASP A 158 0.44 11.61 -8.39
C ASP A 158 0.54 10.77 -9.68
N PRO A 159 -0.10 11.20 -10.79
CA PRO A 159 -0.07 10.48 -12.05
C PRO A 159 1.33 10.29 -12.63
N ALA A 160 2.23 11.27 -12.44
CA ALA A 160 3.61 11.19 -12.94
C ALA A 160 4.42 10.16 -12.15
N GLY A 161 4.34 10.18 -10.82
CA GLY A 161 4.97 9.19 -9.95
C GLY A 161 4.40 7.78 -10.17
N ASN A 162 3.09 7.67 -10.40
CA ASN A 162 2.45 6.41 -10.75
C ASN A 162 2.99 5.84 -12.08
N LEU A 163 3.14 6.70 -13.10
CA LEU A 163 3.71 6.28 -14.38
C LEU A 163 5.16 5.81 -14.22
N ALA A 164 5.99 6.57 -13.50
CA ALA A 164 7.38 6.20 -13.24
C ALA A 164 7.50 4.88 -12.47
N LEU A 165 6.63 4.66 -11.48
CA LEU A 165 6.55 3.40 -10.73
C LEU A 165 6.21 2.21 -11.65
N LYS A 166 5.23 2.35 -12.52
CA LYS A 166 4.83 1.32 -13.48
C LYS A 166 5.95 1.04 -14.49
N GLN A 167 6.57 2.09 -15.04
CA GLN A 167 7.69 1.96 -15.97
C GLN A 167 8.85 1.19 -15.34
N HIS A 168 9.20 1.48 -14.09
CA HIS A 168 10.23 0.72 -13.38
C HIS A 168 9.93 -0.78 -13.35
N TRP A 169 8.70 -1.17 -12.96
CA TRP A 169 8.36 -2.58 -12.85
C TRP A 169 8.23 -3.28 -14.20
N PHE A 170 7.74 -2.59 -15.23
CA PHE A 170 7.74 -3.15 -16.59
C PHE A 170 9.16 -3.38 -17.12
N GLN A 171 10.08 -2.44 -16.87
CA GLN A 171 11.48 -2.57 -17.26
C GLN A 171 12.17 -3.70 -16.49
N ALA A 172 11.93 -3.80 -15.19
CA ALA A 172 12.46 -4.88 -14.36
C ALA A 172 11.97 -6.25 -14.83
N ALA A 173 10.67 -6.39 -15.12
CA ALA A 173 10.11 -7.64 -15.65
C ALA A 173 10.66 -7.99 -17.03
N ALA A 174 10.79 -7.00 -17.93
CA ALA A 174 11.38 -7.22 -19.25
C ALA A 174 12.84 -7.64 -19.16
N ALA A 175 13.63 -7.01 -18.29
CA ALA A 175 15.03 -7.37 -18.06
C ALA A 175 15.16 -8.80 -17.51
N GLU A 176 14.32 -9.20 -16.56
CA GLU A 176 14.32 -10.54 -15.99
C GLU A 176 14.06 -11.61 -17.05
N VAL A 177 13.00 -11.45 -17.85
CA VAL A 177 12.68 -12.38 -18.93
C VAL A 177 13.78 -12.42 -19.99
N THR A 178 14.41 -11.29 -20.30
CA THR A 178 15.49 -11.22 -21.30
C THR A 178 16.76 -11.91 -20.83
N GLN A 179 17.11 -11.78 -19.55
CA GLN A 179 18.36 -12.30 -18.99
C GLN A 179 18.25 -13.78 -18.57
N HIS A 180 17.14 -14.18 -18.01
CA HIS A 180 16.97 -15.49 -17.39
C HIS A 180 15.91 -16.37 -18.08
N GLY A 181 15.14 -15.80 -19.02
CA GLY A 181 13.99 -16.48 -19.60
C GLY A 181 12.81 -16.60 -18.62
N VAL A 182 11.83 -17.44 -18.96
CA VAL A 182 10.72 -17.78 -18.07
C VAL A 182 11.09 -19.08 -17.35
N PRO A 183 11.16 -19.11 -16.00
CA PRO A 183 11.42 -20.34 -15.26
C PRO A 183 10.39 -21.43 -15.61
N ALA A 184 10.76 -22.70 -15.47
CA ALA A 184 9.89 -23.83 -15.80
C ALA A 184 8.59 -23.86 -14.96
N ASP A 185 8.65 -23.33 -13.74
CA ASP A 185 7.53 -23.14 -12.80
C ASP A 185 6.97 -21.71 -12.81
N GLY A 186 7.50 -20.84 -13.68
CA GLY A 186 7.05 -19.47 -13.86
C GLY A 186 5.99 -19.33 -14.94
N LEU A 187 5.24 -18.25 -14.90
CA LEU A 187 4.24 -17.90 -15.90
C LEU A 187 4.49 -16.50 -16.44
N ALA A 188 4.73 -16.39 -17.75
CA ALA A 188 4.67 -15.13 -18.48
C ALA A 188 3.70 -15.28 -19.64
N SER A 189 2.70 -14.42 -19.71
CA SER A 189 1.71 -14.45 -20.78
C SER A 189 1.37 -13.06 -21.29
N TYR A 190 0.97 -12.97 -22.52
CA TYR A 190 0.35 -11.78 -23.08
C TYR A 190 -0.88 -12.18 -23.90
N ASN A 191 -1.86 -11.29 -23.94
CA ASN A 191 -3.06 -11.50 -24.73
C ASN A 191 -3.27 -10.31 -25.68
N LEU A 192 -3.49 -10.60 -26.96
CA LEU A 192 -3.85 -9.61 -27.97
C LEU A 192 -5.26 -9.93 -28.46
N PHE A 193 -6.15 -8.95 -28.35
CA PHE A 193 -7.51 -9.07 -28.84
C PHE A 193 -8.04 -7.71 -29.31
N ALA A 194 -8.94 -7.73 -30.27
CA ALA A 194 -9.68 -6.56 -30.67
C ALA A 194 -11.02 -6.55 -29.92
N ILE A 195 -11.39 -5.42 -29.36
CA ILE A 195 -12.64 -5.23 -28.62
C ILE A 195 -13.29 -3.92 -29.03
N SER A 196 -14.61 -3.82 -28.84
CA SER A 196 -15.31 -2.54 -28.98
C SER A 196 -14.98 -1.59 -27.82
N ASP A 197 -15.15 -0.28 -28.03
CA ASP A 197 -14.99 0.73 -26.96
C ASP A 197 -15.93 0.46 -25.77
N ALA A 198 -17.12 -0.08 -26.04
CA ALA A 198 -18.06 -0.46 -25.00
C ALA A 198 -17.55 -1.63 -24.15
N ASP A 199 -16.91 -2.64 -24.77
CA ASP A 199 -16.31 -3.76 -24.06
C ASP A 199 -15.06 -3.34 -23.28
N LEU A 200 -14.25 -2.44 -23.84
CA LEU A 200 -13.12 -1.84 -23.13
C LEU A 200 -13.59 -1.13 -21.85
N GLY A 201 -14.70 -0.38 -21.95
CA GLY A 201 -15.31 0.28 -20.79
C GLY A 201 -15.73 -0.73 -19.72
N ARG A 202 -16.35 -1.86 -20.12
CA ARG A 202 -16.76 -2.94 -19.20
C ARG A 202 -15.57 -3.63 -18.53
N ILE A 203 -14.53 -3.96 -19.29
CA ILE A 203 -13.29 -4.58 -18.75
C ILE A 203 -12.61 -3.62 -17.77
N ARG A 204 -12.52 -2.33 -18.14
CA ARG A 204 -11.94 -1.31 -17.26
C ARG A 204 -12.73 -1.20 -15.95
N GLN A 205 -14.06 -1.20 -16.01
CA GLN A 205 -14.88 -1.15 -14.81
C GLN A 205 -14.68 -2.41 -13.95
N ALA A 206 -14.73 -3.59 -14.54
CA ALA A 206 -14.48 -4.85 -13.83
C ALA A 206 -13.10 -4.87 -13.15
N HIS A 207 -12.07 -4.30 -13.78
CA HIS A 207 -10.73 -4.18 -13.18
C HIS A 207 -10.71 -3.19 -12.00
N LEU A 208 -11.51 -2.13 -12.04
CA LEU A 208 -11.62 -1.17 -10.95
C LEU A 208 -12.44 -1.70 -9.76
N ASP A 209 -13.35 -2.63 -10.03
CA ASP A 209 -14.22 -3.26 -9.04
C ASP A 209 -13.51 -4.44 -8.33
N TYR A 210 -12.43 -5.00 -8.94
CA TYR A 210 -11.58 -6.07 -8.38
C TYR A 210 -10.56 -5.50 -7.39
#